data_0bc69c0f17f523dba909116c892f3073
#
_entry.id   0bc69c0f17f523dba909116c892f3073
#
_cell.length_a   1.000
_cell.length_b   1.000
_cell.length_c   1.000
_cell.angle_alpha   90.00
_cell.angle_beta   90.00
_cell.angle_gamma   90.00
#
_symmetry.space_group_name_H-M   'P 1'
#
loop_
_entity.id
_entity.type
_entity.pdbx_description
1 polymer ?
#
loop_
_entity_poly.entity_id
_entity_poly.type
_entity_poly.pdbx_seq_one_letter_code
_entity_poly.pdbx_strand_id
1 'polypeptide(L)'
;DQAMVQRPDLRILQLQLEQRTLIERRRQNQTMPNLDLTAGAGLRGSSRELSGVFDQVQDREAPFYSLGLSLTLPLGNRREKENFRSAQIATEQARLRLKQQRQVLMVQLDNAVNQAKIDIERIDATRKARVFAEQALANEQGKLARGASTNFIVLQLQRNLTAARSSEIRSVAGYNRSLSRLRLLEGSNLAPHQVFLSIAE
;
A
#
# COMPACT_ATOMS: atom_id res chain seq x y z
N ASP A 1 4.48 9.59 -10.63
CA ASP A 1 4.07 10.36 -9.43
C ASP A 1 2.73 9.90 -8.83
N GLN A 2 1.73 9.51 -9.64
CA GLN A 2 0.43 9.01 -9.14
C GLN A 2 0.56 7.76 -8.25
N ALA A 3 1.40 6.81 -8.62
CA ALA A 3 1.64 5.60 -7.83
C ALA A 3 2.18 5.89 -6.41
N MET A 4 2.95 6.97 -6.23
CA MET A 4 3.49 7.36 -4.92
C MET A 4 2.43 7.88 -3.95
N VAL A 5 1.30 8.36 -4.47
CA VAL A 5 0.21 8.97 -3.70
C VAL A 5 -0.92 7.96 -3.46
N GLN A 6 -1.25 7.14 -4.46
CA GLN A 6 -2.43 6.29 -4.44
C GLN A 6 -2.22 4.92 -3.79
N ARG A 7 -0.96 4.50 -3.57
CA ARG A 7 -0.68 3.17 -3.04
C ARG A 7 -0.86 3.08 -1.52
N PRO A 8 -1.76 2.17 -1.04
CA PRO A 8 -2.03 2.00 0.39
C PRO A 8 -0.82 1.52 1.19
N ASP A 9 0.05 0.68 0.59
CA ASP A 9 1.25 0.16 1.25
C ASP A 9 2.27 1.26 1.58
N LEU A 10 2.46 2.25 0.69
CA LEU A 10 3.29 3.42 0.97
C LEU A 10 2.65 4.31 2.06
N ARG A 11 1.32 4.47 2.02
CA ARG A 11 0.60 5.21 3.05
C ARG A 11 0.75 4.58 4.43
N ILE A 12 0.66 3.25 4.52
CA ILE A 12 0.89 2.52 5.77
C ILE A 12 2.31 2.79 6.31
N LEU A 13 3.34 2.74 5.46
CA LEU A 13 4.72 3.02 5.89
C LEU A 13 4.92 4.50 6.32
N GLN A 14 4.23 5.44 5.68
CA GLN A 14 4.23 6.85 6.10
C GLN A 14 3.61 7.03 7.49
N LEU A 15 2.44 6.41 7.72
CA LEU A 15 1.78 6.45 9.04
C LEU A 15 2.61 5.77 10.12
N GLN A 16 3.29 4.66 9.79
CA GLN A 16 4.22 4.01 10.70
C GLN A 16 5.42 4.91 11.05
N LEU A 17 5.97 5.64 10.09
CA LEU A 17 7.04 6.61 10.34
C LEU A 17 6.53 7.74 11.24
N GLU A 18 5.35 8.28 10.99
CA GLU A 18 4.73 9.31 11.81
C GLU A 18 4.51 8.83 13.25
N GLN A 19 3.96 7.62 13.41
CA GLN A 19 3.80 6.98 14.73
C GLN A 19 5.14 6.87 15.48
N ARG A 20 6.23 6.44 14.79
CA ARG A 20 7.56 6.35 15.41
C ARG A 20 8.09 7.71 15.82
N THR A 21 7.87 8.74 15.01
CA THR A 21 8.25 10.13 15.32
C THR A 21 7.51 10.65 16.57
N LEU A 22 6.22 10.33 16.71
CA LEU A 22 5.45 10.70 17.92
C LEU A 22 5.97 9.96 19.15
N ILE A 23 6.30 8.67 19.04
CA ILE A 23 6.91 7.89 20.13
C ILE A 23 8.27 8.48 20.52
N GLU A 24 9.10 8.86 19.56
CA GLU A 24 10.40 9.51 19.78
C GLU A 24 10.24 10.82 20.58
N ARG A 25 9.31 11.70 20.14
CA ARG A 25 9.01 12.95 20.86
C ARG A 25 8.54 12.69 22.30
N ARG A 26 7.66 11.68 22.48
CA ARG A 26 7.21 11.28 23.81
C ARG A 26 8.38 10.81 24.67
N ARG A 27 9.30 9.99 24.15
CA ARG A 27 10.49 9.53 24.85
C ARG A 27 11.45 10.67 25.18
N GLN A 28 11.59 11.64 24.27
CA GLN A 28 12.33 12.86 24.52
C GLN A 28 11.74 13.64 25.70
N ASN A 29 10.44 13.86 25.74
CA ASN A 29 9.77 14.55 26.85
C ASN A 29 9.99 13.82 28.19
N GLN A 30 10.02 12.49 28.21
CA GLN A 30 10.29 11.70 29.41
C GLN A 30 11.72 11.88 29.97
N THR A 31 12.63 12.45 29.18
CA THR A 31 13.98 12.82 29.69
C THR A 31 14.02 14.17 30.42
N MET A 32 12.95 14.96 30.32
CA MET A 32 12.85 16.29 30.91
C MET A 32 12.19 16.25 32.30
N PRO A 33 12.38 17.29 33.13
CA PRO A 33 11.61 17.46 34.35
C PRO A 33 10.11 17.52 34.08
N ASN A 34 9.33 16.94 34.98
CA ASN A 34 7.86 16.96 34.90
C ASN A 34 7.28 17.83 36.02
N LEU A 35 6.37 18.72 35.65
CA LEU A 35 5.62 19.56 36.58
C LEU A 35 4.14 19.25 36.46
N ASP A 36 3.57 18.64 37.50
CA ASP A 36 2.15 18.26 37.53
C ASP A 36 1.36 19.21 38.42
N LEU A 37 0.27 19.75 37.92
CA LEU A 37 -0.74 20.48 38.67
C LEU A 37 -1.96 19.57 38.84
N THR A 38 -2.33 19.27 40.06
CA THR A 38 -3.53 18.50 40.40
C THR A 38 -4.54 19.40 41.07
N ALA A 39 -5.78 19.35 40.60
CA ALA A 39 -6.89 20.05 41.23
C ALA A 39 -8.02 19.04 41.45
N GLY A 40 -8.61 19.03 42.61
CA GLY A 40 -9.73 18.17 42.97
C GLY A 40 -10.79 18.97 43.70
N ALA A 41 -12.03 18.65 43.41
CA ALA A 41 -13.20 19.16 44.14
C ALA A 41 -14.19 18.01 44.34
N GLY A 42 -14.80 17.94 45.49
CA GLY A 42 -15.78 16.89 45.82
C GLY A 42 -16.59 17.23 47.05
N LEU A 43 -17.54 16.34 47.35
CA LEU A 43 -18.32 16.37 48.58
C LEU A 43 -17.93 15.18 49.43
N ARG A 44 -17.80 15.38 50.72
CA ARG A 44 -17.47 14.33 51.69
C ARG A 44 -18.61 14.19 52.68
N GLY A 45 -19.19 13.00 52.76
CA GLY A 45 -20.13 12.67 53.81
C GLY A 45 -19.44 11.72 54.83
N SER A 46 -19.67 11.91 56.09
CA SER A 46 -19.24 11.02 57.16
C SER A 46 -20.35 10.86 58.18
N SER A 47 -20.98 9.68 58.19
CA SER A 47 -22.01 9.32 59.14
C SER A 47 -21.85 7.87 59.57
N ARG A 48 -22.41 7.51 60.73
CA ARG A 48 -22.47 6.12 61.19
C ARG A 48 -23.46 5.27 60.42
N GLU A 49 -24.43 5.88 59.78
CA GLU A 49 -25.45 5.23 58.97
C GLU A 49 -25.34 5.66 57.50
N LEU A 50 -25.57 4.76 56.54
CA LEU A 50 -25.49 5.03 55.10
C LEU A 50 -26.44 6.13 54.63
N SER A 51 -27.66 6.20 55.22
CA SER A 51 -28.66 7.25 54.96
C SER A 51 -28.09 8.64 55.26
N GLY A 52 -27.46 8.83 56.40
CA GLY A 52 -26.87 10.11 56.81
C GLY A 52 -25.67 10.55 55.95
N VAL A 53 -24.95 9.63 55.32
CA VAL A 53 -23.91 9.99 54.35
C VAL A 53 -24.50 10.59 53.07
N PHE A 54 -25.59 10.00 52.58
CA PHE A 54 -26.28 10.50 51.37
C PHE A 54 -26.93 11.87 51.61
N ASP A 55 -27.54 12.08 52.76
CA ASP A 55 -28.13 13.37 53.13
C ASP A 55 -27.08 14.47 53.22
N GLN A 56 -25.93 14.24 53.83
CA GLN A 56 -24.83 15.21 53.90
C GLN A 56 -24.21 15.53 52.53
N VAL A 57 -24.12 14.55 51.61
CA VAL A 57 -23.66 14.76 50.26
C VAL A 57 -24.68 15.55 49.44
N GLN A 58 -26.00 15.27 49.66
CA GLN A 58 -27.07 15.93 48.94
C GLN A 58 -27.22 17.39 49.40
N ASP A 59 -27.06 17.67 50.69
CA ASP A 59 -27.15 19.02 51.27
C ASP A 59 -25.84 19.82 51.07
N ARG A 60 -24.79 19.21 50.45
CA ARG A 60 -23.47 19.84 50.22
C ARG A 60 -22.79 20.36 51.46
N GLU A 61 -23.01 19.75 52.59
CA GLU A 61 -22.54 20.25 53.90
C GLU A 61 -21.02 20.15 54.10
N ALA A 62 -20.34 19.28 53.32
CA ALA A 62 -18.87 19.11 53.45
C ALA A 62 -18.15 19.15 52.09
N PRO A 63 -18.08 20.29 51.39
CA PRO A 63 -17.28 20.43 50.19
C PRO A 63 -15.80 20.39 50.57
N PHE A 64 -15.02 19.73 49.71
CA PHE A 64 -13.55 19.81 49.81
C PHE A 64 -12.96 20.25 48.50
N TYR A 65 -11.90 21.03 48.58
CA TYR A 65 -11.08 21.44 47.46
C TYR A 65 -9.65 21.08 47.75
N SER A 66 -8.94 20.59 46.74
CA SER A 66 -7.51 20.28 46.82
C SER A 66 -6.78 20.87 45.64
N LEU A 67 -5.64 21.47 45.87
CA LEU A 67 -4.74 21.96 44.84
C LEU A 67 -3.33 21.46 45.22
N GLY A 68 -2.70 20.78 44.27
CA GLY A 68 -1.34 20.25 44.49
C GLY A 68 -0.45 20.59 43.32
N LEU A 69 0.82 20.91 43.59
CA LEU A 69 1.87 21.08 42.59
C LEU A 69 2.99 20.09 42.90
N SER A 70 3.36 19.26 41.93
CA SER A 70 4.42 18.27 42.06
C SER A 70 5.47 18.47 40.98
N LEU A 71 6.71 18.68 41.36
CA LEU A 71 7.88 18.80 40.47
C LEU A 71 8.72 17.52 40.62
N THR A 72 8.84 16.76 39.52
CA THR A 72 9.65 15.55 39.44
C THR A 72 10.91 15.83 38.62
N LEU A 73 12.08 15.73 39.26
CA LEU A 73 13.38 15.90 38.60
C LEU A 73 14.07 14.54 38.49
N PRO A 74 14.24 13.99 37.26
CA PRO A 74 14.89 12.69 37.07
C PRO A 74 16.41 12.83 37.20
N LEU A 75 16.98 12.48 38.35
CA LEU A 75 18.41 12.48 38.56
C LEU A 75 19.06 11.22 37.95
N GLY A 76 20.12 11.44 37.14
CA GLY A 76 20.87 10.36 36.49
C GLY A 76 20.24 9.77 35.23
N ASN A 77 18.96 9.74 35.08
CA ASN A 77 18.05 9.45 33.95
C ASN A 77 18.59 8.56 32.78
N ARG A 78 19.49 7.60 33.11
CA ARG A 78 20.12 6.72 32.10
C ARG A 78 19.06 5.92 31.31
N ARG A 79 18.09 5.35 31.99
CA ARG A 79 17.04 4.53 31.40
C ARG A 79 16.25 5.30 30.35
N GLU A 80 15.81 6.51 30.65
CA GLU A 80 14.99 7.30 29.72
C GLU A 80 15.82 7.85 28.57
N LYS A 81 17.10 8.17 28.79
CA LYS A 81 18.04 8.54 27.74
C LYS A 81 18.26 7.38 26.74
N GLU A 82 18.44 6.15 27.23
CA GLU A 82 18.58 4.96 26.35
C GLU A 82 17.27 4.60 25.67
N ASN A 83 16.12 4.76 26.32
CA ASN A 83 14.81 4.62 25.70
C ASN A 83 14.61 5.63 24.57
N PHE A 84 15.01 6.89 24.76
CA PHE A 84 14.97 7.91 23.73
C PHE A 84 15.90 7.56 22.56
N ARG A 85 17.14 7.16 22.83
CA ARG A 85 18.09 6.72 21.80
C ARG A 85 17.58 5.53 21.00
N SER A 86 16.97 4.55 21.66
CA SER A 86 16.31 3.41 21.01
C SER A 86 15.16 3.86 20.10
N ALA A 87 14.36 4.84 20.55
CA ALA A 87 13.28 5.40 19.74
C ALA A 87 13.80 6.15 18.51
N GLN A 88 14.90 6.91 18.63
CA GLN A 88 15.55 7.56 17.48
C GLN A 88 16.00 6.54 16.42
N ILE A 89 16.64 5.45 16.85
CA ILE A 89 17.05 4.37 15.94
C ILE A 89 15.83 3.74 15.25
N ALA A 90 14.74 3.50 15.99
CA ALA A 90 13.51 2.95 15.44
C ALA A 90 12.85 3.88 14.41
N THR A 91 12.90 5.20 14.62
CA THR A 91 12.42 6.21 13.66
C THR A 91 13.28 6.20 12.40
N GLU A 92 14.60 6.15 12.53
CA GLU A 92 15.48 6.09 11.36
C GLU A 92 15.31 4.79 10.57
N GLN A 93 15.13 3.66 11.23
CA GLN A 93 14.79 2.39 10.57
C GLN A 93 13.48 2.49 9.77
N ALA A 94 12.44 3.13 10.34
CA ALA A 94 11.18 3.32 9.63
C ALA A 94 11.34 4.22 8.40
N ARG A 95 12.16 5.28 8.51
CA ARG A 95 12.50 6.18 7.39
C ARG A 95 13.23 5.45 6.26
N LEU A 96 14.20 4.61 6.61
CA LEU A 96 14.96 3.81 5.64
C LEU A 96 14.07 2.77 4.95
N ARG A 97 13.16 2.12 5.68
CA ARG A 97 12.17 1.19 5.11
C ARG A 97 11.27 1.89 4.08
N LEU A 98 10.76 3.08 4.40
CA LEU A 98 9.96 3.85 3.47
C LEU A 98 10.76 4.22 2.20
N LYS A 99 12.01 4.65 2.36
CA LYS A 99 12.91 4.96 1.24
C LYS A 99 13.16 3.72 0.37
N GLN A 100 13.47 2.58 0.97
CA GLN A 100 13.66 1.31 0.28
C GLN A 100 12.41 0.90 -0.52
N GLN A 101 11.23 0.97 0.10
CA GLN A 101 9.99 0.60 -0.59
C GLN A 101 9.70 1.50 -1.80
N ARG A 102 9.97 2.79 -1.69
CA ARG A 102 9.86 3.72 -2.83
C ARG A 102 10.80 3.34 -3.98
N GLN A 103 12.04 2.99 -3.68
CA GLN A 103 13.02 2.55 -4.68
C GLN A 103 12.59 1.25 -5.36
N VAL A 104 12.14 0.25 -4.58
CA VAL A 104 11.61 -1.01 -5.11
C VAL A 104 10.42 -0.76 -6.04
N LEU A 105 9.51 0.13 -5.65
CA LEU A 105 8.36 0.49 -6.47
C LEU A 105 8.77 1.14 -7.79
N MET A 106 9.75 2.06 -7.78
CA MET A 106 10.27 2.67 -9.02
C MET A 106 10.79 1.62 -10.00
N VAL A 107 11.61 0.69 -9.52
CA VAL A 107 12.14 -0.40 -10.34
C VAL A 107 11.03 -1.30 -10.89
N GLN A 108 10.03 -1.62 -10.05
CA GLN A 108 8.88 -2.41 -10.49
C GLN A 108 8.05 -1.71 -11.57
N LEU A 109 7.84 -0.40 -11.45
CA LEU A 109 7.14 0.41 -12.44
C LEU A 109 7.91 0.46 -13.77
N ASP A 110 9.20 0.73 -13.73
CA ASP A 110 10.05 0.75 -14.94
C ASP A 110 10.01 -0.59 -15.66
N ASN A 111 10.14 -1.70 -14.92
CA ASN A 111 10.04 -3.04 -15.48
C ASN A 111 8.66 -3.31 -16.09
N ALA A 112 7.57 -2.88 -15.45
CA ALA A 112 6.22 -3.08 -15.96
C ALA A 112 5.95 -2.25 -17.23
N VAL A 113 6.46 -1.01 -17.29
CA VAL A 113 6.37 -0.15 -18.47
C VAL A 113 7.14 -0.76 -19.64
N ASN A 114 8.38 -1.21 -19.39
CA ASN A 114 9.20 -1.85 -20.43
C ASN A 114 8.56 -3.15 -20.93
N GLN A 115 7.98 -3.96 -20.02
CA GLN A 115 7.26 -5.18 -20.41
C GLN A 115 6.06 -4.86 -21.30
N ALA A 116 5.26 -3.83 -20.96
CA ALA A 116 4.14 -3.41 -21.78
C ALA A 116 4.55 -2.96 -23.18
N LYS A 117 5.69 -2.23 -23.31
CA LYS A 117 6.25 -1.84 -24.60
C LYS A 117 6.66 -3.06 -25.45
N ILE A 118 7.35 -4.02 -24.85
CA ILE A 118 7.77 -5.27 -25.50
C ILE A 118 6.53 -6.05 -25.97
N ASP A 119 5.47 -6.10 -25.17
CA ASP A 119 4.25 -6.83 -25.52
C ASP A 119 3.49 -6.16 -26.69
N ILE A 120 3.54 -4.82 -26.82
CA ILE A 120 3.00 -4.09 -27.99
C ILE A 120 3.77 -4.49 -29.26
N GLU A 121 5.10 -4.46 -29.21
CA GLU A 121 5.94 -4.87 -30.35
C GLU A 121 5.70 -6.33 -30.74
N ARG A 122 5.49 -7.20 -29.75
CA ARG A 122 5.15 -8.62 -29.95
C ARG A 122 3.79 -8.78 -30.66
N ILE A 123 2.79 -7.97 -30.33
CA ILE A 123 1.49 -7.98 -31.02
C ILE A 123 1.68 -7.63 -32.50
N ASP A 124 2.45 -6.58 -32.80
CA ASP A 124 2.72 -6.18 -34.18
C ASP A 124 3.44 -7.29 -34.97
N ALA A 125 4.47 -7.90 -34.37
CA ALA A 125 5.21 -8.99 -34.99
C ALA A 125 4.34 -10.23 -35.23
N THR A 126 3.52 -10.64 -34.26
CA THR A 126 2.64 -11.82 -34.41
C THR A 126 1.49 -11.56 -35.36
N ARG A 127 0.99 -10.31 -35.44
CA ARG A 127 0.00 -9.90 -36.46
C ARG A 127 0.56 -10.01 -37.87
N LYS A 128 1.77 -9.51 -38.11
CA LYS A 128 2.46 -9.64 -39.40
C LYS A 128 2.68 -11.11 -39.76
N ALA A 129 3.11 -11.94 -38.81
CA ALA A 129 3.29 -13.37 -39.04
C ALA A 129 1.97 -14.08 -39.43
N ARG A 130 0.86 -13.71 -38.78
CA ARG A 130 -0.46 -14.23 -39.14
C ARG A 130 -0.81 -13.81 -40.59
N VAL A 131 -0.67 -12.55 -40.96
CA VAL A 131 -0.96 -12.06 -42.32
C VAL A 131 -0.11 -12.78 -43.34
N PHE A 132 1.17 -13.02 -43.12
CA PHE A 132 2.03 -13.81 -43.99
C PHE A 132 1.57 -15.26 -44.12
N ALA A 133 1.15 -15.88 -43.01
CA ALA A 133 0.62 -17.24 -43.02
C ALA A 133 -0.70 -17.35 -43.80
N GLU A 134 -1.57 -16.32 -43.71
CA GLU A 134 -2.83 -16.24 -44.51
C GLU A 134 -2.53 -16.12 -46.01
N GLN A 135 -1.58 -15.23 -46.38
CA GLN A 135 -1.18 -15.07 -47.77
C GLN A 135 -0.53 -16.35 -48.34
N ALA A 136 0.34 -16.99 -47.56
CA ALA A 136 0.98 -18.23 -47.94
C ALA A 136 -0.03 -19.33 -48.21
N LEU A 137 -1.03 -19.49 -47.33
CA LEU A 137 -2.13 -20.46 -47.51
C LEU A 137 -2.96 -20.13 -48.75
N ALA A 138 -3.36 -18.89 -48.94
CA ALA A 138 -4.14 -18.46 -50.09
C ALA A 138 -3.42 -18.73 -51.43
N ASN A 139 -2.13 -18.40 -51.48
CA ASN A 139 -1.29 -18.66 -52.64
C ASN A 139 -1.18 -20.16 -52.93
N GLU A 140 -1.00 -21.00 -51.94
CA GLU A 140 -0.85 -22.43 -52.12
C GLU A 140 -2.17 -23.12 -52.51
N GLN A 141 -3.30 -22.64 -51.99
CA GLN A 141 -4.64 -23.06 -52.45
C GLN A 141 -4.84 -22.74 -53.92
N GLY A 142 -4.37 -21.56 -54.38
CA GLY A 142 -4.38 -21.21 -55.80
C GLY A 142 -3.48 -22.11 -56.66
N LYS A 143 -2.36 -22.58 -56.15
CA LYS A 143 -1.51 -23.57 -56.86
C LYS A 143 -2.17 -24.95 -56.88
N LEU A 144 -2.76 -25.39 -55.79
CA LEU A 144 -3.48 -26.66 -55.72
C LEU A 144 -4.61 -26.70 -56.74
N ALA A 145 -5.41 -25.64 -56.87
CA ALA A 145 -6.49 -25.53 -57.85
C ALA A 145 -6.02 -25.65 -59.31
N ARG A 146 -4.75 -25.32 -59.58
CA ARG A 146 -4.09 -25.45 -60.88
C ARG A 146 -3.29 -26.76 -61.04
N GLY A 147 -3.40 -27.69 -60.07
CA GLY A 147 -2.66 -28.94 -60.10
C GLY A 147 -1.15 -28.84 -59.77
N ALA A 148 -0.67 -27.67 -59.33
CA ALA A 148 0.75 -27.37 -59.08
C ALA A 148 1.15 -27.51 -57.58
N SER A 149 0.27 -28.10 -56.74
CA SER A 149 0.55 -28.35 -55.33
C SER A 149 -0.17 -29.62 -54.84
N THR A 150 0.03 -29.99 -53.57
CA THR A 150 -0.57 -31.17 -52.95
C THR A 150 -1.41 -30.77 -51.71
N ASN A 151 -2.42 -31.60 -51.40
CA ASN A 151 -3.23 -31.45 -50.19
C ASN A 151 -2.37 -31.43 -48.90
N PHE A 152 -1.26 -32.16 -48.89
CA PHE A 152 -0.33 -32.20 -47.75
C PHE A 152 0.23 -30.82 -47.44
N ILE A 153 0.71 -30.08 -48.45
CA ILE A 153 1.28 -28.73 -48.28
C ILE A 153 0.18 -27.77 -47.81
N VAL A 154 -1.01 -27.82 -48.38
CA VAL A 154 -2.11 -26.97 -47.95
C VAL A 154 -2.50 -27.22 -46.48
N LEU A 155 -2.60 -28.49 -46.06
CA LEU A 155 -2.85 -28.85 -44.67
C LEU A 155 -1.74 -28.37 -43.72
N GLN A 156 -0.48 -28.42 -44.17
CA GLN A 156 0.65 -27.89 -43.40
C GLN A 156 0.50 -26.38 -43.20
N LEU A 157 0.18 -25.64 -44.26
CA LEU A 157 -0.01 -24.17 -44.15
C LEU A 157 -1.24 -23.79 -43.34
N GLN A 158 -2.33 -24.61 -43.36
CA GLN A 158 -3.47 -24.42 -42.46
C GLN A 158 -3.07 -24.57 -41.00
N ARG A 159 -2.23 -25.56 -40.63
CA ARG A 159 -1.69 -25.73 -39.30
C ARG A 159 -0.82 -24.52 -38.89
N ASN A 160 0.03 -24.05 -39.80
CA ASN A 160 0.87 -22.87 -39.59
C ASN A 160 0.04 -21.61 -39.32
N LEU A 161 -1.03 -21.39 -40.12
CA LEU A 161 -1.97 -20.29 -39.90
C LEU A 161 -2.66 -20.39 -38.54
N THR A 162 -3.13 -21.57 -38.15
CA THR A 162 -3.76 -21.80 -36.84
C THR A 162 -2.79 -21.50 -35.70
N ALA A 163 -1.54 -21.92 -35.86
CA ALA A 163 -0.49 -21.60 -34.87
C ALA A 163 -0.21 -20.09 -34.82
N ALA A 164 -0.13 -19.40 -35.93
CA ALA A 164 0.06 -17.96 -36.00
C ALA A 164 -1.10 -17.18 -35.37
N ARG A 165 -2.34 -17.55 -35.62
CA ARG A 165 -3.54 -16.98 -34.98
C ARG A 165 -3.52 -17.17 -33.47
N SER A 166 -3.20 -18.38 -33.02
CA SER A 166 -3.07 -18.67 -31.58
C SER A 166 -1.95 -17.86 -30.92
N SER A 167 -0.86 -17.60 -31.66
CA SER A 167 0.24 -16.76 -31.17
C SER A 167 -0.16 -15.29 -31.02
N GLU A 168 -0.90 -14.73 -32.00
CA GLU A 168 -1.41 -13.36 -31.91
C GLU A 168 -2.36 -13.20 -30.72
N ILE A 169 -3.32 -14.14 -30.53
CA ILE A 169 -4.23 -14.12 -29.37
C ILE A 169 -3.47 -14.15 -28.06
N ARG A 170 -2.45 -15.03 -27.95
CA ARG A 170 -1.60 -15.07 -26.73
C ARG A 170 -0.84 -13.78 -26.49
N SER A 171 -0.39 -13.10 -27.55
CA SER A 171 0.31 -11.81 -27.44
C SER A 171 -0.63 -10.70 -26.95
N VAL A 172 -1.87 -10.64 -27.47
CA VAL A 172 -2.89 -9.69 -26.98
C VAL A 172 -3.24 -9.96 -25.52
N ALA A 173 -3.44 -11.22 -25.15
CA ALA A 173 -3.70 -11.60 -23.77
C ALA A 173 -2.50 -11.29 -22.85
N GLY A 174 -1.26 -11.43 -23.36
CA GLY A 174 -0.03 -11.02 -22.66
C GLY A 174 -0.03 -9.53 -22.35
N TYR A 175 -0.28 -8.70 -23.36
CA TYR A 175 -0.37 -7.24 -23.20
C TYR A 175 -1.44 -6.82 -22.18
N ASN A 176 -2.63 -7.41 -22.24
CA ASN A 176 -3.69 -7.09 -21.27
C ASN A 176 -3.27 -7.42 -19.83
N ARG A 177 -2.52 -8.52 -19.63
CA ARG A 177 -1.95 -8.86 -18.32
C ARG A 177 -0.90 -7.84 -17.87
N SER A 178 -0.01 -7.41 -18.78
CA SER A 178 0.99 -6.38 -18.47
C SER A 178 0.33 -5.06 -18.13
N LEU A 179 -0.72 -4.67 -18.84
CA LEU A 179 -1.49 -3.46 -18.54
C LEU A 179 -2.19 -3.54 -17.18
N SER A 180 -2.79 -4.68 -16.84
CA SER A 180 -3.42 -4.91 -15.53
C SER A 180 -2.40 -4.86 -14.41
N ARG A 181 -1.19 -5.43 -14.64
CA ARG A 181 -0.07 -5.35 -13.68
C ARG A 181 0.41 -3.91 -13.48
N LEU A 182 0.50 -3.13 -14.54
CA LEU A 182 0.88 -1.72 -14.46
C LEU A 182 -0.13 -0.94 -13.62
N ARG A 183 -1.43 -1.10 -13.88
CA ARG A 183 -2.51 -0.47 -13.09
C ARG A 183 -2.48 -0.86 -11.62
N LEU A 184 -2.17 -2.13 -11.33
CA LEU A 184 -1.99 -2.59 -9.96
C LEU A 184 -0.81 -1.88 -9.26
N LEU A 185 0.32 -1.72 -9.97
CA LEU A 185 1.49 -1.01 -9.44
C LEU A 185 1.25 0.49 -9.27
N GLU A 186 0.40 1.09 -10.09
CA GLU A 186 -0.05 2.48 -9.94
C GLU A 186 -1.08 2.67 -8.83
N GLY A 187 -1.72 1.59 -8.36
CA GLY A 187 -2.82 1.67 -7.40
C GLY A 187 -4.16 2.06 -8.01
N SER A 188 -4.28 2.06 -9.35
CA SER A 188 -5.45 2.51 -10.10
C SER A 188 -6.34 1.36 -10.60
N ASN A 189 -6.06 0.11 -10.26
CA ASN A 189 -6.73 -1.07 -10.79
C ASN A 189 -8.22 -1.19 -10.39
N LEU A 190 -8.65 -0.55 -9.31
CA LEU A 190 -10.05 -0.57 -8.86
C LEU A 190 -10.91 0.50 -9.55
N ALA A 191 -10.33 1.60 -9.97
CA ALA A 191 -11.03 2.70 -10.62
C ALA A 191 -11.81 2.29 -11.89
N PRO A 192 -11.28 1.43 -12.80
CA PRO A 192 -12.01 0.99 -13.98
C PRO A 192 -13.22 0.12 -13.67
N HIS A 193 -13.30 -0.48 -12.48
CA HIS A 193 -14.38 -1.36 -12.04
C HIS A 193 -15.37 -0.65 -11.10
N GLN A 194 -15.26 0.68 -10.93
CA GLN A 194 -16.10 1.49 -10.04
C GLN A 194 -16.14 0.97 -8.59
N VAL A 195 -15.08 0.30 -8.15
CA VAL A 195 -14.96 -0.18 -6.77
C VAL A 195 -14.30 0.91 -5.95
N PHE A 196 -15.09 1.59 -5.13
CA PHE A 196 -14.61 2.58 -4.17
C PHE A 196 -14.51 1.92 -2.80
N LEU A 197 -13.29 1.87 -2.23
CA LEU A 197 -13.12 1.48 -0.85
C LEU A 197 -13.43 2.70 0.03
N SER A 198 -14.61 2.73 0.64
CA SER A 198 -14.89 3.70 1.71
C SER A 198 -14.07 3.28 2.93
N ILE A 199 -13.01 4.02 3.22
CA ILE A 199 -12.33 3.91 4.52
C ILE A 199 -13.26 4.64 5.50
N ALA A 200 -13.91 3.88 6.38
CA ALA A 200 -14.63 4.45 7.51
C ALA A 200 -13.61 5.22 8.37
N GLU A 201 -13.88 6.52 8.59
CA GLU A 201 -13.14 7.40 9.49
C GLU A 201 -13.35 7.00 10.95
#